data_0be74484a7230e4f498622ac71e91360
#
_entry.id   0be74484a7230e4f498622ac71e91360
#
_cell.length_a   1.000
_cell.length_b   1.000
_cell.length_c   1.000
_cell.angle_alpha   90.00
_cell.angle_beta   90.00
_cell.angle_gamma   90.00
#
_symmetry.space_group_name_H-M   'P 1'
#
loop_
_entity.id
_entity.type
_entity.pdbx_description
1 polymer ?
#
loop_
_entity_poly.entity_id
_entity_poly.type
_entity_poly.pdbx_seq_one_letter_code
_entity_poly.pdbx_strand_id
1 'polypeptide(L)'
;RLTMKILVAADGSEFTKRMLAYLAAHDEWMGSHHQYTVLTVVPPVPARAASVLAKDLLAGYYNDESEKVFKPIRPFFAKQGLNAEFVAKHGHAADVIAATADKGKYDLLVLGSHGHGALSNLVMGSVATKVVAQCGVPVLLVR
;
A
#
# COMPACT_ATOMS: atom_id res chain seq x y z
N ARG A 1 -19.79 7.00 -12.47
CA ARG A 1 -19.81 5.53 -12.53
C ARG A 1 -19.80 4.95 -11.11
N LEU A 2 -20.34 3.75 -10.97
CA LEU A 2 -20.50 3.11 -9.68
C LEU A 2 -19.32 2.25 -9.27
N THR A 3 -18.47 1.84 -10.22
CA THR A 3 -17.29 1.01 -9.95
C THR A 3 -16.04 1.88 -9.94
N MET A 4 -15.29 1.80 -8.86
CA MET A 4 -14.03 2.51 -8.71
C MET A 4 -12.83 1.58 -8.86
N LYS A 5 -11.73 2.14 -9.32
CA LYS A 5 -10.42 1.51 -9.30
C LYS A 5 -9.68 2.05 -8.10
N ILE A 6 -9.45 1.20 -7.10
CA ILE A 6 -8.96 1.61 -5.78
C ILE A 6 -7.56 1.05 -5.54
N LEU A 7 -6.63 1.92 -5.17
CA LEU A 7 -5.28 1.54 -4.76
C LEU A 7 -5.20 1.55 -3.24
N VAL A 8 -4.77 0.43 -2.66
CA VAL A 8 -4.58 0.29 -1.21
C VAL A 8 -3.08 0.15 -0.94
N ALA A 9 -2.49 1.13 -0.29
CA ALA A 9 -1.08 1.10 0.06
C ALA A 9 -0.90 0.44 1.42
N ALA A 10 -0.20 -0.69 1.46
CA ALA A 10 -0.03 -1.49 2.67
C ALA A 10 1.45 -1.67 3.00
N ASP A 11 1.81 -1.56 4.26
CA ASP A 11 3.19 -1.75 4.72
C ASP A 11 3.31 -2.82 5.83
N GLY A 12 2.21 -3.47 6.18
CA GLY A 12 2.18 -4.49 7.22
C GLY A 12 2.14 -3.94 8.64
N SER A 13 2.07 -2.62 8.82
CA SER A 13 1.98 -1.99 10.14
C SER A 13 0.58 -2.14 10.74
N GLU A 14 0.43 -1.67 11.97
CA GLU A 14 -0.87 -1.61 12.64
C GLU A 14 -1.90 -0.81 11.81
N PHE A 15 -1.44 0.20 11.09
CA PHE A 15 -2.32 1.02 10.24
C PHE A 15 -2.81 0.28 9.02
N THR A 16 -2.05 -0.70 8.50
CA THR A 16 -2.55 -1.62 7.48
C THR A 16 -3.74 -2.40 8.02
N LYS A 17 -3.65 -2.93 9.24
CA LYS A 17 -4.77 -3.64 9.86
C LYS A 17 -5.99 -2.76 10.02
N ARG A 18 -5.80 -1.51 10.41
CA ARG A 18 -6.89 -0.53 10.54
C ARG A 18 -7.54 -0.21 9.21
N MET A 19 -6.75 -0.12 8.12
CA MET A 19 -7.31 0.04 6.78
C MET A 19 -8.20 -1.14 6.40
N LEU A 20 -7.75 -2.37 6.64
CA LEU A 20 -8.52 -3.57 6.34
C LEU A 20 -9.82 -3.60 7.15
N ALA A 21 -9.74 -3.26 8.42
CA ALA A 21 -10.94 -3.16 9.27
C ALA A 21 -11.92 -2.11 8.75
N TYR A 22 -11.42 -0.99 8.27
CA TYR A 22 -12.25 0.05 7.67
C TYR A 22 -12.97 -0.46 6.42
N LEU A 23 -12.26 -1.13 5.54
CA LEU A 23 -12.86 -1.71 4.32
C LEU A 23 -13.96 -2.71 4.67
N ALA A 24 -13.72 -3.56 5.66
CA ALA A 24 -14.71 -4.55 6.09
C ALA A 24 -15.94 -3.92 6.71
N ALA A 25 -15.75 -2.83 7.46
CA ALA A 25 -16.84 -2.14 8.17
C ALA A 25 -17.70 -1.27 7.26
N HIS A 26 -17.21 -0.91 6.08
CA HIS A 26 -17.88 0.03 5.17
C HIS A 26 -18.12 -0.59 3.79
N ASP A 27 -18.61 -1.82 3.77
CA ASP A 27 -18.81 -2.57 2.53
C ASP A 27 -19.92 -2.00 1.65
N GLU A 28 -20.77 -1.14 2.18
CA GLU A 28 -21.82 -0.49 1.40
C GLU A 28 -21.25 0.41 0.30
N TRP A 29 -20.06 0.97 0.49
CA TRP A 29 -19.41 1.79 -0.54
C TRP A 29 -18.00 1.31 -0.89
N MET A 30 -17.37 0.52 -0.01
CA MET A 30 -16.04 -0.07 -0.26
C MET A 30 -16.15 -1.58 -0.45
N GLY A 31 -17.15 -2.02 -1.20
CA GLY A 31 -17.47 -3.42 -1.35
C GLY A 31 -16.88 -4.10 -2.57
N SER A 32 -17.44 -5.27 -2.87
CA SER A 32 -16.92 -6.19 -3.90
C SER A 32 -17.12 -5.72 -5.34
N HIS A 33 -17.88 -4.66 -5.54
CA HIS A 33 -18.15 -4.13 -6.89
C HIS A 33 -16.99 -3.26 -7.42
N HIS A 34 -15.99 -2.96 -6.60
CA HIS A 34 -14.82 -2.20 -7.00
C HIS A 34 -13.65 -3.12 -7.38
N GLN A 35 -12.68 -2.55 -8.08
CA GLN A 35 -11.42 -3.22 -8.38
C GLN A 35 -10.34 -2.71 -7.45
N TYR A 36 -9.67 -3.61 -6.75
CA TYR A 36 -8.65 -3.26 -5.78
C TYR A 36 -7.27 -3.66 -6.27
N THR A 37 -6.29 -2.79 -6.04
CA THR A 37 -4.88 -3.12 -6.17
C THR A 37 -4.23 -2.86 -4.82
N VAL A 38 -3.62 -3.89 -4.24
CA VAL A 38 -2.88 -3.76 -2.99
C VAL A 38 -1.41 -3.60 -3.34
N LEU A 39 -0.86 -2.44 -3.01
CA LEU A 39 0.53 -2.09 -3.30
C LEU A 39 1.34 -2.09 -2.02
N THR A 40 2.48 -2.75 -2.04
CA THR A 40 3.51 -2.55 -1.02
C THR A 40 4.79 -2.08 -1.68
N VAL A 41 5.49 -1.17 -1.01
CA VAL A 41 6.76 -0.63 -1.51
C VAL A 41 7.85 -1.03 -0.52
N VAL A 42 8.78 -1.86 -0.99
CA VAL A 42 9.93 -2.27 -0.19
C VAL A 42 11.01 -1.18 -0.30
N PRO A 43 11.56 -0.69 0.82
CA PRO A 43 12.65 0.29 0.75
C PRO A 43 13.82 -0.26 -0.06
N PRO A 44 14.51 0.57 -0.84
CA PRO A 44 15.60 0.08 -1.67
C PRO A 44 16.78 -0.38 -0.82
N VAL A 45 17.44 -1.45 -1.27
CA VAL A 45 18.72 -1.85 -0.68
C VAL A 45 19.73 -0.75 -1.01
N PRO A 46 20.55 -0.31 -0.04
CA PRO A 46 21.56 0.71 -0.33
C PRO A 46 22.41 0.32 -1.54
N ALA A 47 22.76 1.30 -2.39
CA ALA A 47 23.48 1.04 -3.64
C ALA A 47 24.78 0.27 -3.42
N ARG A 48 25.51 0.57 -2.33
CA ARG A 48 26.73 -0.14 -1.97
C ARG A 48 26.48 -1.64 -1.74
N ALA A 49 25.41 -1.97 -1.02
CA ALA A 49 25.05 -3.37 -0.76
C ALA A 49 24.52 -4.03 -2.04
N ALA A 50 23.70 -3.33 -2.80
CA ALA A 50 23.11 -3.85 -4.04
C ALA A 50 24.19 -4.19 -5.07
N SER A 51 25.28 -3.41 -5.13
CA SER A 51 26.34 -3.61 -6.13
C SER A 51 27.12 -4.92 -5.92
N VAL A 52 27.10 -5.49 -4.71
CA VAL A 52 27.83 -6.74 -4.39
C VAL A 52 26.90 -7.95 -4.31
N LEU A 53 25.60 -7.76 -4.47
CA LEU A 53 24.63 -8.86 -4.45
C LEU A 53 24.32 -9.32 -5.88
N ALA A 54 24.16 -10.64 -6.05
CA ALA A 54 23.66 -11.16 -7.32
C ALA A 54 22.22 -10.71 -7.53
N LYS A 55 21.83 -10.52 -8.81
CA LYS A 55 20.49 -10.05 -9.16
C LYS A 55 19.37 -10.94 -8.61
N ASP A 56 19.56 -12.25 -8.64
CA ASP A 56 18.57 -13.18 -8.13
C ASP A 56 18.44 -13.13 -6.61
N LEU A 57 19.54 -12.89 -5.88
CA LEU A 57 19.49 -12.69 -4.43
C LEU A 57 18.75 -11.41 -4.08
N LEU A 58 19.00 -10.35 -4.83
CA LEU A 58 18.32 -9.07 -4.61
C LEU A 58 16.83 -9.20 -4.91
N ALA A 59 16.46 -9.83 -6.02
CA ALA A 59 15.07 -10.07 -6.37
C ALA A 59 14.37 -10.94 -5.32
N GLY A 60 15.04 -11.96 -4.80
CA GLY A 60 14.54 -12.81 -3.74
C GLY A 60 14.28 -12.02 -2.46
N TYR A 61 15.20 -11.12 -2.11
CA TYR A 61 15.02 -10.26 -0.94
C TYR A 61 13.76 -9.40 -1.07
N TYR A 62 13.56 -8.72 -2.21
CA TYR A 62 12.38 -7.89 -2.42
C TYR A 62 11.10 -8.73 -2.39
N ASN A 63 11.13 -9.91 -2.99
CA ASN A 63 9.98 -10.81 -2.97
C ASN A 63 9.64 -11.24 -1.53
N ASP A 64 10.64 -11.62 -0.75
CA ASP A 64 10.44 -12.08 0.62
C ASP A 64 9.86 -10.96 1.49
N GLU A 65 10.37 -9.74 1.33
CA GLU A 65 9.88 -8.58 2.10
C GLU A 65 8.45 -8.23 1.75
N SER A 66 8.09 -8.27 0.45
CA SER A 66 6.71 -8.00 0.03
C SER A 66 5.76 -9.09 0.48
N GLU A 67 6.17 -10.36 0.46
CA GLU A 67 5.34 -11.48 0.93
C GLU A 67 5.03 -11.39 2.42
N LYS A 68 5.94 -10.87 3.23
CA LYS A 68 5.67 -10.62 4.66
C LYS A 68 4.46 -9.71 4.83
N VAL A 69 4.28 -8.75 3.94
CA VAL A 69 3.12 -7.83 3.96
C VAL A 69 1.88 -8.50 3.39
N PHE A 70 2.00 -9.14 2.24
CA PHE A 70 0.86 -9.68 1.51
C PHE A 70 0.25 -10.93 2.13
N LYS A 71 1.08 -11.80 2.69
CA LYS A 71 0.63 -13.09 3.19
C LYS A 71 -0.54 -12.98 4.18
N PRO A 72 -0.51 -12.09 5.19
CA PRO A 72 -1.66 -11.92 6.07
C PRO A 72 -2.84 -11.19 5.43
N ILE A 73 -2.62 -10.43 4.35
CA ILE A 73 -3.66 -9.62 3.71
C ILE A 73 -4.49 -10.43 2.72
N ARG A 74 -3.87 -11.35 1.97
CA ARG A 74 -4.58 -12.13 0.96
C ARG A 74 -5.84 -12.83 1.48
N PRO A 75 -5.78 -13.54 2.64
CA PRO A 75 -6.98 -14.18 3.17
C PRO A 75 -8.10 -13.20 3.50
N PHE A 76 -7.75 -11.99 3.93
CA PHE A 76 -8.74 -10.95 4.21
C PHE A 76 -9.54 -10.61 2.95
N PHE A 77 -8.86 -10.32 1.84
CA PHE A 77 -9.53 -9.97 0.59
C PHE A 77 -10.36 -11.14 0.05
N ALA A 78 -9.86 -12.36 0.16
CA ALA A 78 -10.59 -13.55 -0.24
C ALA A 78 -11.86 -13.73 0.59
N LYS A 79 -11.75 -13.60 1.92
CA LYS A 79 -12.88 -13.75 2.84
C LYS A 79 -13.95 -12.69 2.62
N GLN A 80 -13.54 -11.45 2.32
CA GLN A 80 -14.46 -10.35 2.06
C GLN A 80 -15.03 -10.39 0.64
N GLY A 81 -14.59 -11.32 -0.20
CA GLY A 81 -15.03 -11.40 -1.58
C GLY A 81 -14.56 -10.22 -2.43
N LEU A 82 -13.47 -9.57 -2.05
CA LEU A 82 -12.94 -8.43 -2.77
C LEU A 82 -11.96 -8.90 -3.85
N ASN A 83 -12.15 -8.40 -5.07
CA ASN A 83 -11.27 -8.72 -6.19
C ASN A 83 -10.04 -7.82 -6.12
N ALA A 84 -8.89 -8.39 -5.79
CA ALA A 84 -7.66 -7.64 -5.56
C ALA A 84 -6.48 -8.22 -6.32
N GLU A 85 -5.70 -7.32 -6.91
CA GLU A 85 -4.39 -7.59 -7.48
C GLU A 85 -3.33 -7.13 -6.47
N PHE A 86 -2.27 -7.92 -6.28
CA PHE A 86 -1.21 -7.62 -5.33
C PHE A 86 0.05 -7.25 -6.10
N VAL A 87 0.52 -6.03 -5.91
CA VAL A 87 1.66 -5.47 -6.64
C VAL A 87 2.75 -5.05 -5.66
N ALA A 88 3.97 -5.57 -5.85
CA ALA A 88 5.13 -5.18 -5.06
C ALA A 88 6.06 -4.34 -5.92
N LYS A 89 6.51 -3.23 -5.35
CA LYS A 89 7.52 -2.37 -5.96
C LYS A 89 8.58 -2.07 -4.92
N HIS A 90 9.72 -1.60 -5.36
CA HIS A 90 10.76 -1.13 -4.45
C HIS A 90 11.14 0.32 -4.78
N GLY A 91 11.60 1.04 -3.78
CA GLY A 91 11.94 2.44 -3.92
C GLY A 91 11.52 3.25 -2.68
N HIS A 92 11.44 4.54 -2.84
CA HIS A 92 10.95 5.42 -1.78
C HIS A 92 9.43 5.40 -1.77
N ALA A 93 8.87 4.96 -0.65
CA ALA A 93 7.45 4.64 -0.55
C ALA A 93 6.53 5.77 -1.03
N ALA A 94 6.73 6.99 -0.55
CA ALA A 94 5.84 8.09 -0.91
C ALA A 94 5.84 8.37 -2.41
N ASP A 95 7.02 8.39 -3.02
CA ASP A 95 7.16 8.66 -4.45
C ASP A 95 6.53 7.56 -5.30
N VAL A 96 6.78 6.31 -4.92
CA VAL A 96 6.25 5.14 -5.66
C VAL A 96 4.73 5.07 -5.55
N ILE A 97 4.19 5.29 -4.35
CA ILE A 97 2.74 5.27 -4.12
C ILE A 97 2.06 6.36 -4.95
N ALA A 98 2.54 7.61 -4.86
CA ALA A 98 1.94 8.72 -5.58
C ALA A 98 2.01 8.52 -7.10
N ALA A 99 3.17 8.09 -7.61
CA ALA A 99 3.34 7.83 -9.04
C ALA A 99 2.45 6.69 -9.52
N THR A 100 2.31 5.63 -8.73
CA THR A 100 1.46 4.49 -9.08
C THR A 100 -0.01 4.93 -9.15
N ALA A 101 -0.45 5.70 -8.17
CA ALA A 101 -1.84 6.20 -8.13
C ALA A 101 -2.15 7.07 -9.35
N ASP A 102 -1.28 8.01 -9.66
CA ASP A 102 -1.50 8.95 -10.77
C ASP A 102 -1.39 8.27 -12.13
N LYS A 103 -0.32 7.50 -12.36
CA LYS A 103 -0.10 6.82 -13.65
C LYS A 103 -1.12 5.73 -13.92
N GLY A 104 -1.55 5.04 -12.87
CA GLY A 104 -2.56 3.99 -12.97
C GLY A 104 -3.98 4.51 -13.10
N LYS A 105 -4.19 5.81 -13.00
CA LYS A 105 -5.50 6.46 -13.09
C LYS A 105 -6.50 5.86 -12.11
N TYR A 106 -6.06 5.68 -10.87
CA TYR A 106 -6.94 5.19 -9.81
C TYR A 106 -7.95 6.27 -9.42
N ASP A 107 -9.11 5.82 -9.01
CA ASP A 107 -10.18 6.73 -8.56
C ASP A 107 -10.04 7.11 -7.10
N LEU A 108 -9.36 6.26 -6.33
CA LEU A 108 -9.17 6.47 -4.89
C LEU A 108 -7.89 5.76 -4.44
N LEU A 109 -7.15 6.43 -3.56
CA LEU A 109 -6.02 5.83 -2.85
C LEU A 109 -6.40 5.72 -1.38
N VAL A 110 -6.30 4.50 -0.83
CA VAL A 110 -6.51 4.26 0.61
C VAL A 110 -5.14 4.09 1.26
N LEU A 111 -4.88 4.85 2.29
CA LEU A 111 -3.56 4.95 2.91
C LEU A 111 -3.71 5.07 4.43
N GLY A 112 -2.87 4.38 5.17
CA GLY A 112 -2.80 4.56 6.62
C GLY A 112 -2.19 5.93 6.95
N SER A 113 -2.67 6.58 8.00
CA SER A 113 -2.14 7.89 8.41
C SER A 113 -0.71 7.80 8.92
N HIS A 114 -0.26 6.61 9.33
CA HIS A 114 1.09 6.35 9.82
C HIS A 114 1.57 5.00 9.29
N GLY A 115 2.85 4.70 9.47
CA GLY A 115 3.43 3.42 9.11
C GLY A 115 4.23 2.84 10.29
N HIS A 116 5.20 2.00 9.96
CA HIS A 116 6.13 1.46 10.95
C HIS A 116 6.94 2.57 11.60
N GLY A 117 7.21 2.45 12.90
CA GLY A 117 8.02 3.42 13.63
C GLY A 117 7.32 4.75 13.89
N ALA A 118 6.01 4.81 13.72
CA ALA A 118 5.26 6.03 13.94
C ALA A 118 5.35 6.50 15.39
N LEU A 119 5.56 7.81 15.56
CA LEU A 119 5.51 8.43 16.88
C LEU A 119 4.05 8.74 17.24
N SER A 120 3.67 8.41 18.47
CA SER A 120 2.27 8.53 18.91
C SER A 120 1.76 9.97 18.93
N ASN A 121 2.65 10.95 18.99
CA ASN A 121 2.28 12.36 19.01
C ASN A 121 2.20 13.01 17.62
N LEU A 122 2.49 12.27 16.56
CA LEU A 122 2.36 12.80 15.21
C LEU A 122 0.91 12.72 14.75
N VAL A 123 0.44 13.79 14.12
CA VAL A 123 -0.88 13.80 13.48
C VAL A 123 -0.89 12.91 12.25
N MET A 124 0.22 12.92 11.50
CA MET A 124 0.33 12.17 10.26
C MET A 124 1.78 11.72 10.06
N GLY A 125 1.99 10.51 9.54
CA GLY A 125 3.31 9.97 9.27
C GLY A 125 3.99 10.62 8.07
N SER A 126 5.29 10.41 7.93
CA SER A 126 6.09 11.04 6.87
C SER A 126 5.66 10.59 5.47
N VAL A 127 5.37 9.31 5.28
CA VAL A 127 4.92 8.78 3.98
C VAL A 127 3.57 9.37 3.61
N ALA A 128 2.62 9.34 4.54
CA ALA A 128 1.28 9.89 4.30
C ALA A 128 1.34 11.38 3.95
N THR A 129 2.14 12.15 4.68
CA THR A 129 2.31 13.58 4.42
C THR A 129 2.83 13.84 3.00
N LYS A 130 3.85 13.10 2.59
CA LYS A 130 4.43 13.26 1.24
C LYS A 130 3.48 12.82 0.15
N VAL A 131 2.78 11.71 0.36
CA VAL A 131 1.82 11.19 -0.62
C VAL A 131 0.71 12.20 -0.86
N VAL A 132 0.13 12.74 0.21
CA VAL A 132 -0.94 13.74 0.10
C VAL A 132 -0.46 14.99 -0.64
N ALA A 133 0.79 15.38 -0.44
CA ALA A 133 1.37 16.54 -1.11
C ALA A 133 1.61 16.31 -2.62
N GLN A 134 1.86 15.09 -3.03
CA GLN A 134 2.27 14.76 -4.41
C GLN A 134 1.15 14.17 -5.27
N CYS A 135 0.20 13.48 -4.64
CA CYS A 135 -0.78 12.67 -5.34
C CYS A 135 -1.94 13.49 -5.86
N GLY A 136 -2.31 13.28 -7.13
CA GLY A 136 -3.43 13.97 -7.76
C GLY A 136 -4.78 13.26 -7.60
N VAL A 137 -4.80 12.01 -7.10
CA VAL A 137 -6.06 11.29 -6.89
C VAL A 137 -6.58 11.52 -5.47
N PRO A 138 -7.90 11.37 -5.26
CA PRO A 138 -8.45 11.45 -3.89
C PRO A 138 -7.81 10.44 -2.97
N VAL A 139 -7.54 10.85 -1.73
CA VAL A 139 -6.89 10.01 -0.72
C VAL A 139 -7.79 9.85 0.48
N LEU A 140 -8.05 8.60 0.85
CA LEU A 140 -8.71 8.26 2.09
C LEU A 140 -7.64 7.86 3.10
N LEU A 141 -7.46 8.66 4.14
CA LEU A 141 -6.52 8.38 5.22
C LEU A 141 -7.24 7.67 6.35
N VAL A 142 -6.76 6.50 6.72
CA VAL A 142 -7.31 5.72 7.83
C VAL A 142 -6.37 5.83 9.03
N ARG A 143 -6.92 6.27 10.14
CA ARG A 143 -6.20 6.45 11.40
C ARG A 143 -6.19 5.19 12.23
#